data_79b4d09ec3de88c5f03d84503eb9a862
#
_entry.id   79b4d09ec3de88c5f03d84503eb9a862
#
_cell.length_a   1.000
_cell.length_b   1.000
_cell.length_c   1.000
_cell.angle_alpha   90.00
_cell.angle_beta   90.00
_cell.angle_gamma   90.00
#
_symmetry.space_group_name_H-M   'P 1'
#
loop_
_entity.id
_entity.type
_entity.pdbx_description
1 polymer ?
#
loop_
_entity_poly.entity_id
_entity_poly.type
_entity_poly.pdbx_seq_one_letter_code
_entity_poly.pdbx_strand_id
1 'polypeptide(L)'
;LAEWATLFRYIQGVEIWQTHGEWITTAKPVFAPAIAERFEWTRTLDNSGYEQAKQQQANITAYLQNQLAVTDLLVIPTTASVAPRKHAPLQEVEEVRTKTMQLTCIAGLAGFPQVTVPVMLEDGLALGLSFIANKHCDLALLHFIDEQFGGKQ
;
A
#
# COMPACT_ATOMS: atom_id res chain seq x y z
N LEU A 1 13.05 -0.01 -2.68
CA LEU A 1 11.59 -0.14 -2.56
C LEU A 1 11.11 -1.56 -2.89
N ALA A 2 11.72 -2.28 -3.83
CA ALA A 2 11.31 -3.66 -4.14
C ALA A 2 11.38 -4.57 -2.91
N GLU A 3 12.45 -4.49 -2.12
CA GLU A 3 12.60 -5.26 -0.87
C GLU A 3 11.53 -4.87 0.17
N TRP A 4 11.18 -3.58 0.26
CA TRP A 4 10.11 -3.11 1.15
C TRP A 4 8.75 -3.66 0.73
N ALA A 5 8.46 -3.66 -0.56
CA ALA A 5 7.21 -4.26 -1.07
C ALA A 5 7.14 -5.77 -0.80
N THR A 6 8.26 -6.48 -0.93
CA THR A 6 8.35 -7.91 -0.59
C THR A 6 8.12 -8.15 0.90
N LEU A 7 8.77 -7.36 1.75
CA LEU A 7 8.60 -7.41 3.20
C LEU A 7 7.14 -7.13 3.61
N PHE A 8 6.56 -6.04 3.08
CA PHE A 8 5.17 -5.67 3.32
C PHE A 8 4.21 -6.80 2.94
N ARG A 9 4.38 -7.34 1.73
CA ARG A 9 3.55 -8.42 1.23
C ARG A 9 3.65 -9.69 2.10
N TYR A 10 4.85 -10.02 2.57
CA TYR A 10 5.07 -11.16 3.45
C TYR A 10 4.36 -10.99 4.80
N ILE A 11 4.59 -9.86 5.49
CA ILE A 11 3.96 -9.55 6.77
C ILE A 11 2.44 -9.56 6.64
N GLN A 12 1.91 -8.84 5.65
CA GLN A 12 0.48 -8.77 5.37
C GLN A 12 -0.10 -10.17 5.07
N GLY A 13 0.61 -10.99 4.31
CA GLY A 13 0.16 -12.35 3.99
C GLY A 13 0.02 -13.23 5.23
N VAL A 14 0.98 -13.21 6.13
CA VAL A 14 0.92 -13.94 7.42
C VAL A 14 -0.24 -13.42 8.27
N GLU A 15 -0.38 -12.11 8.44
CA GLU A 15 -1.45 -11.48 9.23
C GLU A 15 -2.84 -11.76 8.65
N ILE A 16 -2.99 -11.77 7.33
CA ILE A 16 -4.24 -12.14 6.65
C ILE A 16 -4.66 -13.57 7.01
N TRP A 17 -3.73 -14.52 6.95
CA TRP A 17 -4.06 -15.90 7.27
C TRP A 17 -4.35 -16.09 8.75
N GLN A 18 -3.62 -15.44 9.63
CA GLN A 18 -3.90 -15.44 11.08
C GLN A 18 -5.31 -14.90 11.38
N THR A 19 -5.75 -13.88 10.67
CA THR A 19 -7.05 -13.23 10.90
C THR A 19 -8.22 -13.99 10.27
N HIS A 20 -8.04 -14.52 9.06
CA HIS A 20 -9.14 -15.03 8.25
C HIS A 20 -9.08 -16.54 8.00
N GLY A 21 -7.97 -17.21 8.30
CA GLY A 21 -7.74 -18.62 7.96
C GLY A 21 -8.75 -19.57 8.58
N GLU A 22 -9.11 -19.37 9.84
CA GLU A 22 -10.13 -20.19 10.53
C GLU A 22 -11.50 -20.04 9.87
N TRP A 23 -11.93 -18.80 9.62
CA TRP A 23 -13.19 -18.53 8.94
C TRP A 23 -13.24 -19.14 7.53
N ILE A 24 -12.19 -18.98 6.74
CA ILE A 24 -12.10 -19.52 5.38
C ILE A 24 -12.19 -21.04 5.41
N THR A 25 -11.49 -21.69 6.34
CA THR A 25 -11.46 -23.15 6.48
C THR A 25 -12.81 -23.71 6.91
N THR A 26 -13.51 -22.99 7.81
CA THR A 26 -14.79 -23.45 8.40
C THR A 26 -15.96 -23.13 7.46
N ALA A 27 -16.09 -21.88 7.02
CA ALA A 27 -17.23 -21.41 6.22
C ALA A 27 -17.10 -21.77 4.72
N LYS A 28 -15.88 -22.06 4.23
CA LYS A 28 -15.59 -22.42 2.84
C LYS A 28 -16.26 -21.48 1.82
N PRO A 29 -16.06 -20.16 1.95
CA PRO A 29 -16.70 -19.19 1.07
C PRO A 29 -16.23 -19.40 -0.38
N VAL A 30 -17.12 -19.12 -1.33
CA VAL A 30 -16.78 -19.15 -2.75
C VAL A 30 -16.15 -17.83 -3.15
N PHE A 31 -14.88 -17.85 -3.51
CA PHE A 31 -14.15 -16.69 -4.01
C PHE A 31 -14.00 -16.73 -5.54
N ALA A 32 -13.90 -15.55 -6.15
CA ALA A 32 -13.40 -15.47 -7.52
C ALA A 32 -11.96 -16.06 -7.61
N PRO A 33 -11.58 -16.71 -8.73
CA PRO A 33 -10.32 -17.44 -8.83
C PRO A 33 -9.08 -16.67 -8.36
N ALA A 34 -8.93 -15.41 -8.81
CA ALA A 34 -7.80 -14.57 -8.42
C ALA A 34 -7.74 -14.23 -6.92
N ILE A 35 -8.89 -14.23 -6.23
CA ILE A 35 -8.96 -14.01 -4.78
C ILE A 35 -8.66 -15.32 -4.04
N ALA A 36 -9.19 -16.45 -4.54
CA ALA A 36 -8.89 -17.77 -4.00
C ALA A 36 -7.39 -18.08 -4.02
N GLU A 37 -6.73 -17.79 -5.15
CA GLU A 37 -5.26 -17.93 -5.29
C GLU A 37 -4.49 -17.13 -4.24
N ARG A 38 -4.93 -15.89 -3.96
CA ARG A 38 -4.25 -15.04 -2.96
C ARG A 38 -4.40 -15.59 -1.55
N PHE A 39 -5.58 -16.06 -1.16
CA PHE A 39 -5.76 -16.68 0.15
C PHE A 39 -5.01 -18.01 0.25
N GLU A 40 -4.98 -18.81 -0.82
CA GLU A 40 -4.17 -20.04 -0.84
C GLU A 40 -2.69 -19.72 -0.67
N TRP A 41 -2.17 -18.70 -1.36
CA TRP A 41 -0.81 -18.24 -1.14
C TRP A 41 -0.56 -17.86 0.32
N THR A 42 -1.47 -17.09 0.98
CA THR A 42 -1.29 -16.73 2.40
C THR A 42 -1.30 -17.95 3.31
N ARG A 43 -2.08 -18.98 2.99
CA ARG A 43 -2.14 -20.25 3.71
C ARG A 43 -0.82 -21.03 3.66
N THR A 44 -0.10 -20.94 2.55
CA THR A 44 1.14 -21.68 2.31
C THR A 44 2.41 -20.96 2.74
N LEU A 45 2.28 -19.72 3.25
CA LEU A 45 3.44 -18.97 3.74
C LEU A 45 4.09 -19.65 4.93
N ASP A 46 5.41 -19.79 4.85
CA ASP A 46 6.23 -20.11 6.03
C ASP A 46 6.28 -18.88 6.93
N ASN A 47 5.81 -19.01 8.15
CA ASN A 47 5.78 -17.94 9.15
C ASN A 47 6.99 -17.94 10.09
N SER A 48 7.97 -18.82 9.90
CA SER A 48 9.16 -18.91 10.75
C SER A 48 9.99 -17.61 10.75
N GLY A 49 9.95 -16.86 9.65
CA GLY A 49 10.62 -15.56 9.50
C GLY A 49 9.81 -14.35 9.97
N TYR A 50 8.60 -14.52 10.51
CA TYR A 50 7.68 -13.42 10.78
C TYR A 50 8.24 -12.42 11.81
N GLU A 51 8.81 -12.87 12.91
CA GLU A 51 9.39 -12.00 13.93
C GLU A 51 10.57 -11.19 13.39
N GLN A 52 11.41 -11.80 12.56
CA GLN A 52 12.49 -11.08 11.88
C GLN A 52 11.94 -10.02 10.91
N ALA A 53 10.88 -10.34 10.18
CA ALA A 53 10.21 -9.40 9.29
C ALA A 53 9.60 -8.22 10.06
N LYS A 54 8.99 -8.46 11.21
CA LYS A 54 8.48 -7.40 12.10
C LYS A 54 9.60 -6.51 12.64
N GLN A 55 10.76 -7.07 12.97
CA GLN A 55 11.92 -6.27 13.36
C GLN A 55 12.43 -5.40 12.20
N GLN A 56 12.46 -5.92 10.97
CA GLN A 56 12.82 -5.14 9.79
C GLN A 56 11.81 -4.01 9.54
N GLN A 57 10.52 -4.29 9.69
CA GLN A 57 9.45 -3.28 9.63
C GLN A 57 9.69 -2.16 10.64
N ALA A 58 10.01 -2.50 11.90
CA ALA A 58 10.29 -1.53 12.95
C ALA A 58 11.49 -0.64 12.60
N ASN A 59 12.55 -1.22 12.02
CA ASN A 59 13.74 -0.46 11.60
C ASN A 59 13.40 0.52 10.45
N ILE A 60 12.59 0.09 9.47
CA ILE A 60 12.11 0.96 8.37
C ILE A 60 11.25 2.09 8.93
N THR A 61 10.33 1.77 9.85
CA THR A 61 9.49 2.77 10.51
C THR A 61 10.33 3.82 11.24
N ALA A 62 11.30 3.40 12.04
CA ALA A 62 12.20 4.31 12.75
C ALA A 62 13.03 5.17 11.77
N TYR A 63 13.54 4.58 10.70
CA TYR A 63 14.25 5.31 9.66
C TYR A 63 13.37 6.42 9.06
N LEU A 64 12.14 6.08 8.63
CA LEU A 64 11.21 7.05 8.03
C LEU A 64 10.78 8.14 9.02
N GLN A 65 10.54 7.78 10.29
CA GLN A 65 10.23 8.75 11.34
C GLN A 65 11.34 9.78 11.55
N ASN A 66 12.61 9.34 11.42
CA ASN A 66 13.76 10.23 11.54
C ASN A 66 14.00 11.10 10.30
N GLN A 67 13.46 10.70 9.13
CA GLN A 67 13.60 11.49 7.88
C GLN A 67 12.50 12.55 7.73
N LEU A 68 11.34 12.34 8.36
CA LEU A 68 10.18 13.24 8.25
C LEU A 68 9.93 13.91 9.60
N ALA A 69 10.14 15.21 9.70
CA ALA A 69 9.67 15.97 10.85
C ALA A 69 8.12 15.99 10.89
N VAL A 70 7.55 16.38 12.02
CA VAL A 70 6.08 16.46 12.18
C VAL A 70 5.41 17.46 11.21
N THR A 71 6.19 18.38 10.67
CA THR A 71 5.74 19.40 9.69
C THR A 71 6.02 19.03 8.25
N ASP A 72 6.70 17.89 8.00
CA ASP A 72 7.12 17.47 6.67
C ASP A 72 6.08 16.57 6.02
N LEU A 73 6.02 16.63 4.71
CA LEU A 73 5.23 15.73 3.88
C LEU A 73 6.14 15.04 2.86
N LEU A 74 6.03 13.73 2.78
CA LEU A 74 6.56 12.97 1.66
C LEU A 74 5.51 12.94 0.56
N VAL A 75 5.85 13.48 -0.61
CA VAL A 75 4.95 13.52 -1.77
C VAL A 75 5.44 12.55 -2.83
N ILE A 76 4.58 11.63 -3.22
CA ILE A 76 4.88 10.58 -4.21
C ILE A 76 3.71 10.38 -5.18
N PRO A 77 3.94 9.85 -6.39
CA PRO A 77 2.86 9.30 -7.19
C PRO A 77 2.15 8.17 -6.44
N THR A 78 0.82 8.13 -6.46
CA THR A 78 0.07 7.02 -5.83
C THR A 78 0.26 5.71 -6.59
N THR A 79 0.30 5.80 -7.92
CA THR A 79 0.46 4.66 -8.82
C THR A 79 1.63 4.89 -9.77
N ALA A 80 2.20 3.81 -10.29
CA ALA A 80 3.35 3.88 -11.19
C ALA A 80 3.01 4.42 -12.59
N SER A 81 1.74 4.45 -12.94
CA SER A 81 1.22 4.95 -14.23
C SER A 81 -0.26 5.31 -14.09
N VAL A 82 -0.84 5.87 -15.14
CA VAL A 82 -2.29 5.92 -15.32
C VAL A 82 -2.89 4.51 -15.35
N ALA A 83 -4.21 4.41 -15.20
CA ALA A 83 -4.91 3.12 -15.24
C ALA A 83 -4.56 2.34 -16.53
N PRO A 84 -4.23 1.04 -16.43
CA PRO A 84 -4.02 0.20 -17.60
C PRO A 84 -5.24 0.22 -18.52
N ARG A 85 -5.01 0.07 -19.82
CA ARG A 85 -6.12 -0.02 -20.78
C ARG A 85 -6.97 -1.26 -20.49
N LYS A 86 -8.26 -1.14 -20.76
CA LYS A 86 -9.16 -2.29 -20.74
C LYS A 86 -8.63 -3.34 -21.74
N HIS A 87 -8.46 -4.58 -21.28
CA HIS A 87 -7.86 -5.68 -22.05
C HIS A 87 -6.33 -5.54 -22.30
N ALA A 88 -5.61 -4.74 -21.51
CA ALA A 88 -4.15 -4.76 -21.53
C ALA A 88 -3.60 -6.18 -21.27
N PRO A 89 -2.44 -6.54 -21.85
CA PRO A 89 -1.79 -7.81 -21.55
C PRO A 89 -1.57 -8.00 -20.05
N LEU A 90 -1.75 -9.22 -19.56
CA LEU A 90 -1.61 -9.53 -18.12
C LEU A 90 -0.23 -9.12 -17.59
N GLN A 91 0.81 -9.30 -18.38
CA GLN A 91 2.17 -8.90 -18.00
C GLN A 91 2.27 -7.38 -17.73
N GLU A 92 1.68 -6.55 -18.58
CA GLU A 92 1.65 -5.08 -18.40
C GLU A 92 0.93 -4.71 -17.10
N VAL A 93 -0.24 -5.34 -16.84
CA VAL A 93 -1.01 -5.11 -15.62
C VAL A 93 -0.21 -5.51 -14.38
N GLU A 94 0.48 -6.65 -14.40
CA GLU A 94 1.28 -7.12 -13.25
C GLU A 94 2.53 -6.27 -13.04
N GLU A 95 3.15 -5.73 -14.09
CA GLU A 95 4.27 -4.77 -13.96
C GLU A 95 3.81 -3.48 -13.29
N VAL A 96 2.68 -2.92 -13.71
CA VAL A 96 2.09 -1.73 -13.09
C VAL A 96 1.75 -1.99 -11.62
N ARG A 97 1.14 -3.13 -11.31
CA ARG A 97 0.82 -3.54 -9.92
C ARG A 97 2.06 -3.66 -9.06
N THR A 98 3.10 -4.30 -9.56
CA THR A 98 4.36 -4.48 -8.84
C THR A 98 5.01 -3.13 -8.52
N LYS A 99 5.10 -2.24 -9.50
CA LYS A 99 5.64 -0.88 -9.29
C LYS A 99 4.77 -0.05 -8.35
N THR A 100 3.43 -0.15 -8.48
CA THR A 100 2.49 0.53 -7.58
C THR A 100 2.63 0.04 -6.14
N MET A 101 2.81 -1.27 -5.92
CA MET A 101 3.05 -1.81 -4.58
C MET A 101 4.32 -1.23 -3.94
N GLN A 102 5.36 -0.96 -4.72
CA GLN A 102 6.60 -0.33 -4.22
C GLN A 102 6.39 1.11 -3.73
N LEU A 103 5.41 1.81 -4.26
CA LEU A 103 5.02 3.15 -3.80
C LEU A 103 4.10 3.08 -2.59
N THR A 104 3.04 2.29 -2.70
CA THR A 104 1.98 2.22 -1.68
C THR A 104 2.40 1.49 -0.40
N CYS A 105 3.44 0.64 -0.43
CA CYS A 105 3.92 -0.05 0.77
C CYS A 105 4.63 0.89 1.76
N ILE A 106 5.08 2.07 1.35
CA ILE A 106 5.84 3.00 2.20
C ILE A 106 5.04 3.38 3.45
N ALA A 107 3.85 3.96 3.26
CA ALA A 107 2.98 4.34 4.36
C ALA A 107 2.48 3.12 5.15
N GLY A 108 2.14 2.03 4.46
CA GLY A 108 1.67 0.79 5.08
C GLY A 108 2.70 0.13 6.00
N LEU A 109 3.99 0.09 5.61
CA LEU A 109 5.06 -0.42 6.46
C LEU A 109 5.29 0.44 7.69
N ALA A 110 5.29 1.77 7.50
CA ALA A 110 5.59 2.71 8.57
C ALA A 110 4.39 2.96 9.51
N GLY A 111 3.18 2.61 9.11
CA GLY A 111 1.94 2.98 9.81
C GLY A 111 1.73 4.49 9.79
N PHE A 112 2.04 5.14 8.65
CA PHE A 112 1.90 6.57 8.43
C PHE A 112 0.58 6.89 7.75
N PRO A 113 -0.06 8.03 8.07
CA PRO A 113 -1.23 8.51 7.35
C PRO A 113 -0.85 8.91 5.92
N GLN A 114 -1.70 8.54 4.97
CA GLN A 114 -1.56 8.88 3.56
C GLN A 114 -2.89 9.35 3.00
N VAL A 115 -2.87 10.46 2.27
CA VAL A 115 -4.01 10.96 1.49
C VAL A 115 -3.61 11.04 0.02
N THR A 116 -4.52 10.64 -0.86
CA THR A 116 -4.34 10.75 -2.32
C THR A 116 -5.25 11.83 -2.89
N VAL A 117 -4.66 12.75 -3.62
CA VAL A 117 -5.39 13.77 -4.40
C VAL A 117 -5.35 13.38 -5.88
N PRO A 118 -6.49 13.33 -6.57
CA PRO A 118 -6.50 13.09 -8.01
C PRO A 118 -5.94 14.31 -8.76
N VAL A 119 -5.06 14.05 -9.71
CA VAL A 119 -4.49 15.08 -10.62
C VAL A 119 -4.88 14.69 -12.04
N MET A 120 -5.53 15.63 -12.73
CA MET A 120 -5.88 15.45 -14.15
C MET A 120 -4.69 15.84 -15.02
N LEU A 121 -4.32 14.97 -15.95
CA LEU A 121 -3.32 15.23 -16.96
C LEU A 121 -3.95 15.98 -18.17
N GLU A 122 -3.12 16.58 -19.00
CA GLU A 122 -3.57 17.33 -20.18
C GLU A 122 -4.40 16.49 -21.16
N ASP A 123 -4.14 15.19 -21.24
CA ASP A 123 -4.88 14.23 -22.06
C ASP A 123 -6.19 13.72 -21.43
N GLY A 124 -6.58 14.27 -20.27
CA GLY A 124 -7.79 13.90 -19.54
C GLY A 124 -7.67 12.62 -18.70
N LEU A 125 -6.49 12.00 -18.62
CA LEU A 125 -6.24 10.87 -17.74
C LEU A 125 -5.97 11.36 -16.32
N ALA A 126 -6.33 10.54 -15.31
CA ALA A 126 -6.10 10.86 -13.92
C ALA A 126 -4.90 10.08 -13.36
N LEU A 127 -4.08 10.77 -12.57
CA LEU A 127 -3.08 10.20 -11.68
C LEU A 127 -3.40 10.58 -10.24
N GLY A 128 -2.97 9.75 -9.30
CA GLY A 128 -3.00 10.09 -7.88
C GLY A 128 -1.67 10.70 -7.43
N LEU A 129 -1.74 11.79 -6.69
CA LEU A 129 -0.62 12.34 -5.95
C LEU A 129 -0.84 12.05 -4.47
N SER A 130 0.04 11.28 -3.85
CA SER A 130 -0.04 10.91 -2.44
C SER A 130 0.80 11.81 -1.58
N PHE A 131 0.20 12.23 -0.47
CA PHE A 131 0.83 12.97 0.61
C PHE A 131 0.89 12.06 1.83
N ILE A 132 2.08 11.82 2.35
CA ILE A 132 2.34 10.97 3.50
C ILE A 132 2.93 11.85 4.60
N ALA A 133 2.33 11.85 5.78
CA ALA A 133 2.82 12.57 6.95
C ALA A 133 3.40 11.60 7.98
N ASN A 134 4.12 12.13 8.97
CA ASN A 134 4.66 11.33 10.07
C ASN A 134 3.52 10.72 10.90
N LYS A 135 3.84 9.71 11.68
CA LYS A 135 2.90 8.98 12.54
C LYS A 135 2.14 9.93 13.47
N HIS A 136 0.85 9.68 13.64
CA HIS A 136 -0.09 10.49 14.45
C HIS A 136 -0.37 11.90 13.90
N CYS A 137 0.02 12.21 12.65
CA CYS A 137 -0.27 13.48 11.99
C CYS A 137 -1.53 13.42 11.09
N ASP A 138 -2.44 12.47 11.34
CA ASP A 138 -3.64 12.23 10.51
C ASP A 138 -4.49 13.49 10.33
N LEU A 139 -4.87 14.14 11.42
CA LEU A 139 -5.70 15.36 11.37
C LEU A 139 -4.97 16.53 10.71
N ALA A 140 -3.68 16.70 10.98
CA ALA A 140 -2.89 17.76 10.36
C ALA A 140 -2.79 17.55 8.85
N LEU A 141 -2.61 16.30 8.40
CA LEU A 141 -2.60 15.96 6.99
C LEU A 141 -3.96 16.24 6.33
N LEU A 142 -5.07 15.85 6.96
CA LEU A 142 -6.41 16.12 6.45
C LEU A 142 -6.71 17.61 6.34
N HIS A 143 -6.36 18.40 7.34
CA HIS A 143 -6.50 19.86 7.29
C HIS A 143 -5.68 20.49 6.17
N PHE A 144 -4.42 20.09 6.03
CA PHE A 144 -3.58 20.57 4.94
C PHE A 144 -4.19 20.26 3.57
N ILE A 145 -4.68 19.05 3.36
CA ILE A 145 -5.30 18.66 2.08
C ILE A 145 -6.59 19.44 1.82
N ASP A 146 -7.42 19.63 2.83
CA ASP A 146 -8.66 20.42 2.70
C ASP A 146 -8.37 21.88 2.34
N GLU A 147 -7.41 22.51 3.01
CA GLU A 147 -6.98 23.88 2.72
C GLU A 147 -6.38 24.06 1.32
N GLN A 148 -5.57 23.11 0.86
CA GLN A 148 -4.86 23.23 -0.40
C GLN A 148 -5.68 22.76 -1.62
N PHE A 149 -6.56 21.79 -1.45
CA PHE A 149 -7.26 21.09 -2.54
C PHE A 149 -8.80 21.04 -2.33
N GLY A 150 -9.30 21.25 -1.11
CA GLY A 150 -10.73 21.32 -0.81
C GLY A 150 -11.35 22.56 -1.44
N GLY A 151 -12.34 22.40 -2.31
CA GLY A 151 -13.06 23.50 -2.97
C GLY A 151 -12.55 23.87 -4.37
N LYS A 152 -11.62 23.11 -4.94
CA LYS A 152 -11.15 23.28 -6.33
C LYS A 152 -11.71 22.19 -7.27
N GLN A 153 -12.90 21.66 -6.97
CA GLN A 153 -13.62 20.77 -7.89
C GLN A 153 -14.62 21.52 -8.75
#